data_520ba97e58ac75610cb61f8a37f45974
#
_entry.id   520ba97e58ac75610cb61f8a37f45974
#
_cell.length_a   1.000
_cell.length_b   1.000
_cell.length_c   1.000
_cell.angle_alpha   90.00
_cell.angle_beta   90.00
_cell.angle_gamma   90.00
#
_symmetry.space_group_name_H-M   'P 1'
#
loop_
_entity.id
_entity.type
_entity.pdbx_description
1 polymer ?
#
loop_
_entity_poly.entity_id
_entity_poly.type
_entity_poly.pdbx_seq_one_letter_code
_entity_poly.pdbx_strand_id
1 'polypeptide(L)'
;MPALLMKKITLLIISDLHAGSTVGLCPPKFQLPDGGTYGLSHAQQWLYQNWNDLGQQAVKSAKGGKFYLISNGDLIDGKVKQSVQTVTDSMVAQREIATELLDPLVQKADKFFVIRGTEAHVGGIAQHEEGIGKDFGAEKSESGTYSHWQLLADFGGVLFDFAHHVGGGGRPWTSGGNAVRLAAETVMDYAGERIPQLVFRSHVHKYADSFTNVKQTRAIITPAWQLRTAYGYRIAARPADVGGVIVTIEAGRADVDVVLYKPERTAVWHEK
;
A
#
# COMPACT_ATOMS: atom_id res chain seq x y z
N MET A 1 -13.07 -34.07 17.44
CA MET A 1 -11.77 -33.71 16.86
C MET A 1 -11.28 -32.47 17.55
N PRO A 2 -10.06 -32.42 18.10
CA PRO A 2 -9.55 -31.16 18.66
C PRO A 2 -9.48 -30.13 17.51
N ALA A 3 -10.08 -28.95 17.74
CA ALA A 3 -9.95 -27.84 16.82
C ALA A 3 -8.45 -27.59 16.64
N LEU A 4 -7.94 -27.77 15.40
CA LEU A 4 -6.59 -27.30 15.07
C LEU A 4 -6.56 -25.81 15.47
N LEU A 5 -5.80 -25.49 16.48
CA LEU A 5 -5.54 -24.10 16.85
C LEU A 5 -4.94 -23.41 15.62
N MET A 6 -5.77 -22.70 14.85
CA MET A 6 -5.29 -21.93 13.71
C MET A 6 -4.28 -20.93 14.24
N LYS A 7 -3.03 -21.03 13.75
CA LYS A 7 -1.97 -20.10 14.15
C LYS A 7 -2.42 -18.70 13.77
N LYS A 8 -2.15 -17.74 14.64
CA LYS A 8 -2.28 -16.32 14.36
C LYS A 8 -1.64 -15.98 13.03
N ILE A 9 -2.31 -15.14 12.23
CA ILE A 9 -1.78 -14.60 10.98
C ILE A 9 -1.82 -13.06 11.10
N THR A 10 -0.71 -12.41 10.80
CA THR A 10 -0.64 -10.95 10.74
C THR A 10 -0.34 -10.53 9.31
N LEU A 11 -1.16 -9.65 8.75
CA LEU A 11 -0.92 -9.02 7.46
C LEU A 11 -0.38 -7.61 7.69
N LEU A 12 0.64 -7.22 6.95
CA LEU A 12 0.99 -5.82 6.73
C LEU A 12 0.55 -5.44 5.32
N ILE A 13 -0.33 -4.46 5.20
CA ILE A 13 -0.85 -3.95 3.94
C ILE A 13 -0.27 -2.57 3.72
N ILE A 14 0.46 -2.41 2.62
CA ILE A 14 1.12 -1.18 2.18
C ILE A 14 0.74 -0.88 0.74
N SER A 15 0.83 0.37 0.33
CA SER A 15 0.60 0.79 -1.07
C SER A 15 1.25 2.12 -1.38
N ASP A 16 1.29 2.46 -2.66
CA ASP A 16 1.63 3.80 -3.14
C ASP A 16 2.98 4.30 -2.60
N LEU A 17 4.03 3.45 -2.72
CA LEU A 17 5.39 3.80 -2.29
C LEU A 17 6.00 4.89 -3.17
N HIS A 18 5.65 4.87 -4.47
CA HIS A 18 6.18 5.76 -5.49
C HIS A 18 7.70 5.92 -5.41
N ALA A 19 8.41 4.78 -5.32
CA ALA A 19 9.86 4.74 -5.38
C ALA A 19 10.36 5.41 -6.66
N GLY A 20 11.30 6.35 -6.50
CA GLY A 20 11.75 7.19 -7.62
C GLY A 20 11.19 8.60 -7.62
N SER A 21 10.15 8.90 -6.84
CA SER A 21 9.68 10.26 -6.57
C SER A 21 10.51 10.92 -5.46
N THR A 22 10.80 12.24 -5.59
CA THR A 22 11.47 13.00 -4.51
C THR A 22 10.58 13.23 -3.28
N VAL A 23 9.30 12.92 -3.39
CA VAL A 23 8.31 12.99 -2.30
C VAL A 23 7.71 11.63 -1.96
N GLY A 24 8.23 10.54 -2.57
CA GLY A 24 7.94 9.15 -2.25
C GLY A 24 9.04 8.52 -1.38
N LEU A 25 8.89 7.25 -1.08
CA LEU A 25 9.89 6.51 -0.31
C LEU A 25 11.20 6.33 -1.09
N CYS A 26 12.31 6.46 -0.37
CA CYS A 26 13.64 6.17 -0.89
C CYS A 26 14.55 5.71 0.27
N PRO A 27 15.50 4.79 0.05
CA PRO A 27 16.51 4.43 1.06
C PRO A 27 17.47 5.60 1.33
N PRO A 28 18.17 5.61 2.48
CA PRO A 28 18.98 6.76 2.93
C PRO A 28 20.08 7.17 1.97
N LYS A 29 20.62 6.22 1.21
CA LYS A 29 21.63 6.44 0.17
C LYS A 29 21.33 5.51 -0.98
N PHE A 30 21.13 6.06 -2.16
CA PHE A 30 20.89 5.27 -3.35
C PHE A 30 21.92 5.63 -4.43
N GLN A 31 22.53 4.62 -5.03
CA GLN A 31 23.47 4.80 -6.12
C GLN A 31 22.71 5.01 -7.44
N LEU A 32 22.85 6.19 -8.02
CA LEU A 32 22.21 6.51 -9.30
C LEU A 32 22.92 5.82 -10.47
N PRO A 33 22.22 5.56 -11.58
CA PRO A 33 22.78 4.92 -12.76
C PRO A 33 23.97 5.68 -13.41
N ASP A 34 24.08 6.99 -13.16
CA ASP A 34 25.16 7.85 -13.63
C ASP A 34 26.42 7.82 -12.73
N GLY A 35 26.40 7.01 -11.67
CA GLY A 35 27.46 6.91 -10.67
C GLY A 35 27.35 7.91 -9.53
N GLY A 36 26.39 8.83 -9.57
CA GLY A 36 26.08 9.73 -8.46
C GLY A 36 25.41 9.02 -7.27
N THR A 37 25.41 9.64 -6.12
CA THR A 37 24.67 9.14 -4.94
C THR A 37 23.55 10.09 -4.59
N TYR A 38 22.32 9.58 -4.52
CA TYR A 38 21.18 10.32 -4.05
C TYR A 38 21.06 10.25 -2.53
N GLY A 39 20.92 11.41 -1.89
CA GLY A 39 20.66 11.54 -0.46
C GLY A 39 19.25 12.06 -0.20
N LEU A 40 18.63 11.58 0.87
CA LEU A 40 17.24 11.91 1.19
C LEU A 40 17.05 13.40 1.53
N SER A 41 15.96 13.97 1.03
CA SER A 41 15.39 15.21 1.59
C SER A 41 14.88 14.99 3.01
N HIS A 42 14.64 16.07 3.77
CA HIS A 42 14.05 15.97 5.12
C HIS A 42 12.69 15.24 5.08
N ALA A 43 11.88 15.49 4.05
CA ALA A 43 10.59 14.83 3.87
C ALA A 43 10.76 13.31 3.66
N GLN A 44 11.72 12.90 2.85
CA GLN A 44 12.01 11.48 2.64
C GLN A 44 12.66 10.81 3.85
N GLN A 45 13.49 11.52 4.61
CA GLN A 45 14.02 11.02 5.89
C GLN A 45 12.88 10.72 6.86
N TRP A 46 11.90 11.62 6.97
CA TRP A 46 10.71 11.42 7.78
C TRP A 46 9.88 10.22 7.29
N LEU A 47 9.64 10.09 5.99
CA LEU A 47 8.97 8.92 5.41
C LEU A 47 9.71 7.62 5.75
N TYR A 48 11.02 7.58 5.55
CA TYR A 48 11.83 6.38 5.78
C TYR A 48 11.88 5.96 7.26
N GLN A 49 11.93 6.91 8.19
CA GLN A 49 11.86 6.64 9.62
C GLN A 49 10.53 6.00 10.01
N ASN A 50 9.42 6.56 9.52
CA ASN A 50 8.08 6.03 9.79
C ASN A 50 7.81 4.70 9.07
N TRP A 51 8.40 4.49 7.89
CA TRP A 51 8.39 3.20 7.19
C TRP A 51 9.01 2.08 8.05
N ASN A 52 10.17 2.34 8.61
CA ASN A 52 10.85 1.40 9.49
C ASN A 52 10.06 1.13 10.77
N ASP A 53 9.45 2.17 11.35
CA ASP A 53 8.58 2.03 12.53
C ASP A 53 7.36 1.15 12.24
N LEU A 54 6.66 1.39 11.12
CA LEU A 54 5.54 0.54 10.69
C LEU A 54 5.96 -0.92 10.53
N GLY A 55 7.09 -1.16 9.85
CA GLY A 55 7.63 -2.51 9.66
C GLY A 55 7.93 -3.21 11.00
N GLN A 56 8.51 -2.48 11.96
CA GLN A 56 8.78 -3.01 13.30
C GLN A 56 7.49 -3.34 14.06
N GLN A 57 6.48 -2.47 13.98
CA GLN A 57 5.17 -2.70 14.58
C GLN A 57 4.51 -3.97 14.01
N ALA A 58 4.49 -4.13 12.68
CA ALA A 58 3.91 -5.28 12.02
C ALA A 58 4.61 -6.60 12.39
N VAL A 59 5.95 -6.62 12.38
CA VAL A 59 6.74 -7.79 12.78
C VAL A 59 6.53 -8.12 14.26
N LYS A 60 6.43 -7.11 15.13
CA LYS A 60 6.11 -7.31 16.56
C LYS A 60 4.71 -7.91 16.72
N SER A 61 3.73 -7.41 15.96
CA SER A 61 2.36 -7.93 15.98
C SER A 61 2.28 -9.37 15.47
N ALA A 62 3.18 -9.77 14.55
CA ALA A 62 3.23 -11.13 14.02
C ALA A 62 3.88 -12.16 14.98
N LYS A 63 4.49 -11.72 16.07
CA LYS A 63 5.21 -12.62 16.99
C LYS A 63 4.33 -13.78 17.46
N GLY A 64 4.85 -14.99 17.29
CA GLY A 64 4.15 -16.23 17.64
C GLY A 64 3.18 -16.76 16.57
N GLY A 65 3.07 -16.10 15.43
CA GLY A 65 2.20 -16.47 14.31
C GLY A 65 2.94 -16.44 12.97
N LYS A 66 2.17 -16.27 11.90
CA LYS A 66 2.67 -16.04 10.54
C LYS A 66 2.63 -14.57 10.19
N PHE A 67 3.56 -14.12 9.38
CA PHE A 67 3.61 -12.77 8.85
C PHE A 67 3.46 -12.77 7.33
N TYR A 68 2.48 -12.05 6.80
CA TYR A 68 2.27 -11.88 5.37
C TYR A 68 2.37 -10.41 5.00
N LEU A 69 3.06 -10.13 3.91
CA LEU A 69 3.19 -8.79 3.35
C LEU A 69 2.29 -8.67 2.11
N ILE A 70 1.46 -7.64 2.06
CA ILE A 70 0.61 -7.31 0.91
C ILE A 70 1.03 -5.95 0.40
N SER A 71 1.58 -5.90 -0.83
CA SER A 71 1.78 -4.65 -1.56
C SER A 71 0.58 -4.38 -2.46
N ASN A 72 -0.18 -3.35 -2.16
CA ASN A 72 -1.44 -3.05 -2.86
C ASN A 72 -1.27 -2.00 -3.98
N GLY A 73 -0.16 -2.08 -4.72
CA GLY A 73 0.10 -1.34 -5.95
C GLY A 73 0.88 -0.03 -5.79
N ASP A 74 1.30 0.50 -6.93
CA ASP A 74 2.08 1.73 -7.10
C ASP A 74 3.39 1.74 -6.29
N LEU A 75 4.18 0.65 -6.46
CA LEU A 75 5.49 0.49 -5.83
C LEU A 75 6.53 1.47 -6.38
N ILE A 76 6.45 1.83 -7.66
CA ILE A 76 7.35 2.79 -8.30
C ILE A 76 6.57 4.02 -8.79
N ASP A 77 7.28 5.15 -8.98
CA ASP A 77 6.64 6.40 -9.43
C ASP A 77 6.38 6.40 -10.96
N GLY A 78 7.16 5.64 -11.70
CA GLY A 78 7.05 5.59 -13.14
C GLY A 78 7.59 6.83 -13.85
N LYS A 79 7.24 6.96 -15.13
CA LYS A 79 7.53 8.16 -15.94
C LYS A 79 6.29 9.03 -16.04
N VAL A 80 6.01 9.81 -15.01
CA VAL A 80 4.92 10.78 -15.04
C VAL A 80 5.35 11.97 -15.92
N LYS A 81 4.62 12.22 -17.00
CA LYS A 81 4.90 13.32 -17.93
C LYS A 81 5.05 14.64 -17.18
N GLN A 82 6.17 15.33 -17.41
CA GLN A 82 6.48 16.66 -16.86
C GLN A 82 6.63 16.72 -15.33
N SER A 83 6.79 15.59 -14.64
CA SER A 83 7.14 15.64 -13.23
C SER A 83 8.59 16.13 -13.07
N VAL A 84 8.76 17.17 -12.23
CA VAL A 84 10.08 17.66 -11.80
C VAL A 84 10.50 17.04 -10.47
N GLN A 85 9.64 16.21 -9.89
CA GLN A 85 9.84 15.60 -8.57
C GLN A 85 10.31 14.15 -8.72
N THR A 86 11.35 13.95 -9.48
CA THR A 86 11.90 12.65 -9.84
C THR A 86 13.31 12.51 -9.29
N VAL A 87 13.60 11.43 -8.59
CA VAL A 87 14.95 11.02 -8.15
C VAL A 87 15.73 10.53 -9.37
N THR A 88 15.07 9.71 -10.19
CA THR A 88 15.59 9.17 -11.43
C THR A 88 14.46 8.79 -12.38
N ASP A 89 14.63 8.98 -13.67
CA ASP A 89 13.69 8.53 -14.71
C ASP A 89 13.98 7.09 -15.19
N SER A 90 15.02 6.47 -14.68
CA SER A 90 15.35 5.07 -14.92
C SER A 90 14.35 4.16 -14.17
N MET A 91 13.48 3.50 -14.92
CA MET A 91 12.52 2.54 -14.36
C MET A 91 13.22 1.37 -13.65
N VAL A 92 14.42 0.99 -14.11
CA VAL A 92 15.25 -0.04 -13.47
C VAL A 92 15.69 0.44 -12.09
N ALA A 93 16.23 1.65 -12.00
CA ALA A 93 16.67 2.22 -10.73
C ALA A 93 15.49 2.47 -9.75
N GLN A 94 14.32 2.88 -10.25
CA GLN A 94 13.12 2.98 -9.42
C GLN A 94 12.69 1.63 -8.84
N ARG A 95 12.82 0.55 -9.64
CA ARG A 95 12.56 -0.81 -9.18
C ARG A 95 13.59 -1.25 -8.12
N GLU A 96 14.86 -0.92 -8.30
CA GLU A 96 15.92 -1.19 -7.31
C GLU A 96 15.63 -0.46 -6.00
N ILE A 97 15.22 0.82 -6.04
CA ILE A 97 14.76 1.58 -4.86
C ILE A 97 13.62 0.84 -4.15
N ALA A 98 12.57 0.43 -4.88
CA ALA A 98 11.46 -0.30 -4.30
C ALA A 98 11.88 -1.64 -3.70
N THR A 99 12.76 -2.37 -4.36
CA THR A 99 13.31 -3.64 -3.90
C THR A 99 14.09 -3.46 -2.59
N GLU A 100 14.98 -2.46 -2.50
CA GLU A 100 15.75 -2.18 -1.29
C GLU A 100 14.85 -1.81 -0.10
N LEU A 101 13.76 -1.08 -0.34
CA LEU A 101 12.77 -0.74 0.69
C LEU A 101 11.98 -1.95 1.19
N LEU A 102 11.61 -2.86 0.28
CA LEU A 102 10.79 -4.03 0.60
C LEU A 102 11.58 -5.18 1.23
N ASP A 103 12.85 -5.35 0.85
CA ASP A 103 13.67 -6.49 1.23
C ASP A 103 13.65 -6.80 2.74
N PRO A 104 13.84 -5.83 3.66
CA PRO A 104 13.81 -6.10 5.09
C PRO A 104 12.49 -6.66 5.61
N LEU A 105 11.37 -6.38 4.92
CA LEU A 105 10.04 -6.88 5.26
C LEU A 105 9.77 -8.24 4.62
N VAL A 106 10.14 -8.40 3.35
CA VAL A 106 9.96 -9.65 2.61
C VAL A 106 10.77 -10.78 3.25
N GLN A 107 12.02 -10.51 3.67
CA GLN A 107 12.86 -11.49 4.38
C GLN A 107 12.26 -12.00 5.69
N LYS A 108 11.32 -11.26 6.28
CA LYS A 108 10.62 -11.66 7.51
C LYS A 108 9.24 -12.25 7.24
N ALA A 109 8.73 -12.08 6.03
CA ALA A 109 7.40 -12.54 5.67
C ALA A 109 7.40 -14.03 5.31
N ASP A 110 6.41 -14.78 5.80
CA ASP A 110 6.15 -16.15 5.36
C ASP A 110 5.55 -16.16 3.94
N LYS A 111 4.85 -15.09 3.55
CA LYS A 111 4.25 -14.90 2.22
C LYS A 111 4.30 -13.43 1.81
N PHE A 112 4.54 -13.20 0.53
CA PHE A 112 4.47 -11.88 -0.08
C PHE A 112 3.51 -11.90 -1.27
N PHE A 113 2.63 -10.91 -1.35
CA PHE A 113 1.66 -10.73 -2.43
C PHE A 113 1.83 -9.34 -3.04
N VAL A 114 1.76 -9.28 -4.37
CA VAL A 114 1.86 -8.04 -5.13
C VAL A 114 0.57 -7.82 -5.91
N ILE A 115 -0.12 -6.72 -5.64
CA ILE A 115 -1.28 -6.25 -6.39
C ILE A 115 -0.78 -5.21 -7.41
N ARG A 116 -1.31 -5.26 -8.62
CA ARG A 116 -0.93 -4.37 -9.72
C ARG A 116 -1.48 -2.97 -9.50
N GLY A 117 -0.60 -1.99 -9.63
CA GLY A 117 -0.93 -0.58 -9.53
C GLY A 117 -1.39 0.06 -10.84
N THR A 118 -1.26 1.38 -10.90
CA THR A 118 -1.69 2.21 -12.02
C THR A 118 -0.75 2.07 -13.21
N GLU A 119 -1.29 1.88 -14.42
CA GLU A 119 -0.52 1.75 -15.66
C GLU A 119 0.52 2.87 -15.84
N ALA A 120 0.16 4.11 -15.51
CA ALA A 120 1.05 5.26 -15.62
C ALA A 120 2.32 5.15 -14.76
N HIS A 121 2.25 4.42 -13.66
CA HIS A 121 3.36 4.20 -12.73
C HIS A 121 4.10 2.89 -13.04
N VAL A 122 3.39 1.82 -13.24
CA VAL A 122 3.99 0.47 -13.25
C VAL A 122 4.11 -0.16 -14.64
N GLY A 123 3.68 0.56 -15.69
CA GLY A 123 3.66 0.10 -17.08
C GLY A 123 2.40 -0.67 -17.46
N GLY A 124 2.07 -0.73 -18.76
CA GLY A 124 0.77 -1.16 -19.30
C GLY A 124 0.29 -2.55 -18.88
N ILE A 125 1.20 -3.44 -18.50
CA ILE A 125 0.90 -4.77 -17.96
C ILE A 125 1.48 -4.95 -16.55
N ALA A 126 1.77 -3.86 -15.86
CA ALA A 126 2.41 -3.83 -14.55
C ALA A 126 3.75 -4.60 -14.51
N GLN A 127 4.54 -4.53 -15.60
CA GLN A 127 5.78 -5.30 -15.76
C GLN A 127 6.81 -5.03 -14.66
N HIS A 128 6.80 -3.84 -14.06
CA HIS A 128 7.74 -3.50 -13.00
C HIS A 128 7.36 -4.17 -11.67
N GLU A 129 6.09 -4.18 -11.32
CA GLU A 129 5.60 -4.90 -10.14
C GLU A 129 5.66 -6.41 -10.31
N GLU A 130 5.32 -6.92 -11.50
CA GLU A 130 5.52 -8.32 -11.87
C GLU A 130 6.99 -8.72 -11.68
N GLY A 131 7.91 -7.85 -12.10
CA GLY A 131 9.33 -8.07 -11.94
C GLY A 131 9.77 -8.09 -10.47
N ILE A 132 9.29 -7.14 -9.63
CA ILE A 132 9.56 -7.12 -8.19
C ILE A 132 9.00 -8.40 -7.54
N GLY A 133 7.76 -8.76 -7.88
CA GLY A 133 7.14 -10.00 -7.39
C GLY A 133 7.95 -11.24 -7.75
N LYS A 134 8.47 -11.31 -8.98
CA LYS A 134 9.31 -12.42 -9.44
C LYS A 134 10.63 -12.49 -8.69
N ASP A 135 11.30 -11.36 -8.47
CA ASP A 135 12.61 -11.30 -7.80
C ASP A 135 12.51 -11.77 -6.34
N PHE A 136 11.42 -11.46 -5.68
CA PHE A 136 11.15 -11.89 -4.30
C PHE A 136 10.42 -13.23 -4.19
N GLY A 137 10.03 -13.87 -5.30
CA GLY A 137 9.26 -15.10 -5.26
C GLY A 137 7.88 -14.93 -4.65
N ALA A 138 7.20 -13.81 -4.95
CA ALA A 138 5.85 -13.54 -4.46
C ALA A 138 4.87 -14.68 -4.82
N GLU A 139 3.78 -14.79 -4.07
CA GLU A 139 2.72 -15.77 -4.32
C GLU A 139 2.09 -15.52 -5.70
N LYS A 140 2.00 -16.59 -6.50
CA LYS A 140 1.50 -16.50 -7.87
C LYS A 140 -0.02 -16.40 -7.94
N SER A 141 -0.49 -15.68 -8.95
CA SER A 141 -1.88 -15.70 -9.37
C SER A 141 -2.25 -17.04 -10.02
N GLU A 142 -3.52 -17.28 -10.24
CA GLU A 142 -4.01 -18.45 -10.99
C GLU A 142 -3.44 -18.52 -12.41
N SER A 143 -3.19 -17.37 -13.05
CA SER A 143 -2.55 -17.29 -14.36
C SER A 143 -1.02 -17.50 -14.33
N GLY A 144 -0.44 -17.74 -13.17
CA GLY A 144 0.99 -18.01 -12.98
C GLY A 144 1.87 -16.76 -12.91
N THR A 145 1.29 -15.55 -12.90
CA THR A 145 2.01 -14.29 -12.71
C THR A 145 2.33 -14.05 -11.24
N TYR A 146 3.40 -13.31 -10.94
CA TYR A 146 3.81 -12.94 -9.57
C TYR A 146 3.13 -11.67 -9.06
N SER A 147 2.12 -11.18 -9.79
CA SER A 147 1.29 -10.05 -9.42
C SER A 147 -0.17 -10.30 -9.79
N HIS A 148 -1.10 -9.68 -9.07
CA HIS A 148 -2.53 -9.89 -9.18
C HIS A 148 -3.24 -8.61 -9.60
N TRP A 149 -4.21 -8.68 -10.52
CA TRP A 149 -5.14 -7.56 -10.75
C TRP A 149 -6.10 -7.38 -9.58
N GLN A 150 -6.59 -8.50 -9.07
CA GLN A 150 -7.38 -8.62 -7.87
C GLN A 150 -6.98 -9.91 -7.16
N LEU A 151 -6.87 -9.86 -5.84
CA LEU A 151 -6.58 -11.01 -5.01
C LEU A 151 -7.76 -11.25 -4.06
N LEU A 152 -8.52 -12.32 -4.30
CA LEU A 152 -9.48 -12.83 -3.36
C LEU A 152 -8.82 -13.96 -2.56
N ALA A 153 -8.63 -13.77 -1.25
CA ALA A 153 -7.87 -14.70 -0.42
C ALA A 153 -8.54 -14.96 0.92
N ASP A 154 -8.63 -16.24 1.31
CA ASP A 154 -9.02 -16.64 2.66
C ASP A 154 -7.76 -16.77 3.54
N PHE A 155 -7.63 -15.91 4.52
CA PHE A 155 -6.60 -16.01 5.54
C PHE A 155 -7.23 -16.35 6.88
N GLY A 156 -7.02 -17.58 7.35
CA GLY A 156 -7.49 -17.99 8.65
C GLY A 156 -9.02 -17.97 8.83
N GLY A 157 -9.80 -18.18 7.77
CA GLY A 157 -11.27 -18.17 7.78
C GLY A 157 -11.89 -16.79 7.52
N VAL A 158 -11.08 -15.74 7.33
CA VAL A 158 -11.51 -14.41 6.93
C VAL A 158 -11.23 -14.21 5.44
N LEU A 159 -12.24 -13.87 4.66
CA LEU A 159 -12.12 -13.63 3.22
C LEU A 159 -11.79 -12.16 2.97
N PHE A 160 -10.73 -11.93 2.20
CA PHE A 160 -10.21 -10.63 1.81
C PHE A 160 -10.36 -10.42 0.30
N ASP A 161 -10.58 -9.17 -0.11
CA ASP A 161 -10.53 -8.72 -1.49
C ASP A 161 -9.57 -7.52 -1.60
N PHE A 162 -8.47 -7.71 -2.34
CA PHE A 162 -7.48 -6.68 -2.61
C PHE A 162 -7.48 -6.32 -4.08
N ALA A 163 -7.55 -5.03 -4.39
CA ALA A 163 -7.22 -4.45 -5.69
C ALA A 163 -6.71 -3.02 -5.48
N HIS A 164 -5.97 -2.48 -6.45
CA HIS A 164 -5.38 -1.17 -6.27
C HIS A 164 -6.40 -0.04 -6.42
N HIS A 165 -7.16 -0.04 -7.52
CA HIS A 165 -8.04 1.06 -7.84
C HIS A 165 -9.34 1.04 -7.04
N VAL A 166 -9.78 2.23 -6.63
CA VAL A 166 -11.12 2.47 -6.11
C VAL A 166 -11.97 3.11 -7.19
N GLY A 167 -13.15 2.56 -7.45
CA GLY A 167 -14.08 3.10 -8.44
C GLY A 167 -14.66 4.46 -8.02
N GLY A 168 -14.80 5.36 -8.99
CA GLY A 168 -15.52 6.63 -8.86
C GLY A 168 -14.66 7.82 -8.41
N GLY A 169 -14.71 8.89 -9.21
CA GLY A 169 -14.05 10.17 -8.96
C GLY A 169 -14.52 10.80 -7.65
N GLY A 170 -13.60 11.02 -6.74
CA GLY A 170 -13.93 11.60 -5.46
C GLY A 170 -13.86 13.12 -5.50
N ARG A 171 -14.97 13.77 -5.24
CA ARG A 171 -14.88 15.12 -4.71
C ARG A 171 -14.20 15.05 -3.33
N PRO A 172 -13.33 15.99 -2.96
CA PRO A 172 -12.55 15.92 -1.71
C PRO A 172 -13.38 15.68 -0.45
N TRP A 173 -14.63 16.13 -0.44
CA TRP A 173 -15.56 15.98 0.70
C TRP A 173 -16.30 14.65 0.73
N THR A 174 -16.25 13.85 -0.34
CA THR A 174 -16.89 12.53 -0.40
C THR A 174 -15.94 11.37 -0.12
N SER A 175 -14.68 11.64 0.20
CA SER A 175 -13.65 10.60 0.38
C SER A 175 -14.02 9.54 1.43
N GLY A 176 -14.61 9.95 2.54
CA GLY A 176 -15.14 9.01 3.55
C GLY A 176 -16.31 8.16 3.03
N GLY A 177 -17.17 8.75 2.18
CA GLY A 177 -18.27 8.05 1.53
C GLY A 177 -17.83 6.99 0.52
N ASN A 178 -16.63 7.13 -0.06
CA ASN A 178 -16.11 6.15 -1.03
C ASN A 178 -15.91 4.77 -0.41
N ALA A 179 -15.43 4.67 0.82
CA ALA A 179 -15.28 3.39 1.50
C ALA A 179 -16.65 2.74 1.81
N VAL A 180 -17.64 3.53 2.25
CA VAL A 180 -19.01 3.02 2.50
C VAL A 180 -19.66 2.55 1.20
N ARG A 181 -19.51 3.32 0.10
CA ARG A 181 -20.00 2.92 -1.21
C ARG A 181 -19.34 1.62 -1.69
N LEU A 182 -18.02 1.53 -1.60
CA LEU A 182 -17.27 0.33 -1.97
C LEU A 182 -17.76 -0.89 -1.17
N ALA A 183 -17.98 -0.74 0.13
CA ALA A 183 -18.54 -1.81 0.95
C ALA A 183 -19.94 -2.25 0.48
N ALA A 184 -20.82 -1.28 0.15
CA ALA A 184 -22.13 -1.59 -0.35
C ALA A 184 -22.11 -2.25 -1.74
N GLU A 185 -21.28 -1.75 -2.66
CA GLU A 185 -21.06 -2.34 -4.00
C GLU A 185 -20.55 -3.79 -3.86
N THR A 186 -19.57 -4.03 -2.96
CA THR A 186 -19.07 -5.40 -2.70
C THR A 186 -20.18 -6.35 -2.26
N VAL A 187 -21.09 -5.93 -1.39
CA VAL A 187 -22.21 -6.78 -0.96
C VAL A 187 -23.12 -7.13 -2.13
N MET A 188 -23.33 -6.18 -3.05
CA MET A 188 -24.15 -6.42 -4.25
C MET A 188 -23.45 -7.33 -5.25
N ASP A 189 -22.16 -7.10 -5.50
CA ASP A 189 -21.36 -7.86 -6.47
C ASP A 189 -21.24 -9.33 -6.06
N TYR A 190 -21.12 -9.61 -4.75
CA TYR A 190 -21.04 -10.98 -4.21
C TYR A 190 -22.40 -11.51 -3.72
N ALA A 191 -23.53 -10.96 -4.23
CA ALA A 191 -24.85 -11.43 -3.82
C ALA A 191 -25.08 -12.90 -4.20
N GLY A 192 -25.34 -13.75 -3.20
CA GLY A 192 -25.50 -15.19 -3.38
C GLY A 192 -24.18 -16.00 -3.25
N GLU A 193 -23.05 -15.32 -3.05
CA GLU A 193 -21.74 -15.91 -2.81
C GLU A 193 -21.23 -15.59 -1.40
N ARG A 194 -20.01 -16.07 -1.08
CA ARG A 194 -19.34 -15.68 0.16
C ARG A 194 -18.78 -14.26 0.02
N ILE A 195 -19.36 -13.31 0.74
CA ILE A 195 -18.97 -11.90 0.73
C ILE A 195 -17.60 -11.74 1.42
N PRO A 196 -16.62 -11.03 0.82
CA PRO A 196 -15.39 -10.66 1.50
C PRO A 196 -15.66 -9.83 2.75
N GLN A 197 -15.13 -10.26 3.89
CA GLN A 197 -15.30 -9.53 5.16
C GLN A 197 -14.46 -8.25 5.19
N LEU A 198 -13.32 -8.24 4.50
CA LEU A 198 -12.42 -7.09 4.41
C LEU A 198 -12.05 -6.82 2.95
N VAL A 199 -12.24 -5.58 2.52
CA VAL A 199 -11.95 -5.10 1.17
C VAL A 199 -10.92 -3.97 1.24
N PHE A 200 -9.84 -4.10 0.49
CA PHE A 200 -8.77 -3.11 0.44
C PHE A 200 -8.62 -2.52 -0.95
N ARG A 201 -8.58 -1.18 -1.02
CA ARG A 201 -8.25 -0.40 -2.20
C ARG A 201 -7.24 0.67 -1.84
N SER A 202 -6.60 1.29 -2.84
CA SER A 202 -5.51 2.25 -2.67
C SER A 202 -5.64 3.41 -3.65
N HIS A 203 -4.56 3.89 -4.26
CA HIS A 203 -4.51 4.83 -5.38
C HIS A 203 -4.81 6.31 -5.05
N VAL A 204 -5.74 6.59 -4.17
CA VAL A 204 -6.18 7.98 -3.91
C VAL A 204 -5.37 8.68 -2.82
N HIS A 205 -4.41 8.01 -2.21
CA HIS A 205 -3.52 8.50 -1.15
C HIS A 205 -4.27 9.10 0.05
N LYS A 206 -5.51 8.68 0.26
CA LYS A 206 -6.36 9.14 1.36
C LYS A 206 -6.98 7.96 2.05
N TYR A 207 -6.67 7.83 3.33
CA TYR A 207 -7.33 6.85 4.15
C TYR A 207 -8.83 7.12 4.25
N ALA A 208 -9.61 6.06 4.07
CA ALA A 208 -11.03 6.05 4.36
C ALA A 208 -11.45 4.64 4.80
N ASP A 209 -12.48 4.57 5.62
CA ASP A 209 -12.93 3.33 6.24
C ASP A 209 -14.45 3.34 6.34
N SER A 210 -15.08 2.26 5.92
CA SER A 210 -16.53 2.08 6.08
C SER A 210 -16.91 1.70 7.51
N PHE A 211 -15.96 1.27 8.33
CA PHE A 211 -16.21 0.73 9.67
C PHE A 211 -17.35 -0.30 9.68
N THR A 212 -18.35 -0.10 10.51
CA THR A 212 -19.54 -0.95 10.65
C THR A 212 -20.77 -0.42 9.90
N ASN A 213 -20.60 0.58 9.02
CA ASN A 213 -21.73 1.14 8.27
C ASN A 213 -22.39 0.12 7.32
N VAL A 214 -21.62 -0.87 6.86
CA VAL A 214 -22.12 -2.04 6.14
C VAL A 214 -21.77 -3.28 6.94
N LYS A 215 -22.79 -4.03 7.38
CA LYS A 215 -22.59 -5.12 8.35
C LYS A 215 -21.80 -6.32 7.81
N GLN A 216 -21.93 -6.62 6.52
CA GLN A 216 -21.39 -7.82 5.89
C GLN A 216 -19.91 -7.70 5.52
N THR A 217 -19.44 -6.44 5.31
CA THR A 217 -18.08 -6.17 4.85
C THR A 217 -17.57 -4.84 5.38
N ARG A 218 -16.28 -4.73 5.61
CA ARG A 218 -15.59 -3.48 5.92
C ARG A 218 -14.63 -3.17 4.78
N ALA A 219 -14.83 -2.03 4.12
CA ALA A 219 -13.96 -1.55 3.07
C ALA A 219 -13.00 -0.47 3.60
N ILE A 220 -11.74 -0.60 3.25
CA ILE A 220 -10.66 0.27 3.67
C ILE A 220 -9.91 0.75 2.44
N ILE A 221 -9.81 2.06 2.29
CA ILE A 221 -8.91 2.70 1.35
C ILE A 221 -7.64 3.02 2.11
N THR A 222 -6.51 2.46 1.68
CA THR A 222 -5.25 2.52 2.40
C THR A 222 -4.63 3.90 2.36
N PRO A 223 -3.84 4.28 3.36
CA PRO A 223 -2.92 5.41 3.26
C PRO A 223 -1.79 5.08 2.26
N ALA A 224 -1.02 6.08 1.86
CA ALA A 224 0.07 6.00 0.89
C ALA A 224 1.42 6.28 1.54
N TRP A 225 2.50 6.13 0.75
CA TRP A 225 3.86 6.51 1.14
C TRP A 225 4.44 7.62 0.28
N GLN A 226 3.60 8.28 -0.52
CA GLN A 226 3.97 9.49 -1.25
C GLN A 226 3.28 10.72 -0.64
N LEU A 227 4.05 11.74 -0.34
CA LEU A 227 3.54 13.03 0.08
C LEU A 227 2.91 13.77 -1.12
N ARG A 228 2.22 14.88 -0.83
CA ARG A 228 1.56 15.68 -1.85
C ARG A 228 2.56 16.18 -2.89
N THR A 229 2.32 15.82 -4.14
CA THR A 229 3.15 16.25 -5.28
C THR A 229 2.85 17.69 -5.70
N ALA A 230 3.73 18.30 -6.51
CA ALA A 230 3.50 19.61 -7.13
C ALA A 230 2.22 19.62 -7.96
N TYR A 231 1.94 18.52 -8.68
CA TYR A 231 0.66 18.34 -9.37
C TYR A 231 -0.52 18.34 -8.41
N GLY A 232 -0.42 17.63 -7.28
CA GLY A 232 -1.44 17.62 -6.23
C GLY A 232 -1.74 19.02 -5.67
N TYR A 233 -0.73 19.90 -5.58
CA TYR A 233 -0.95 21.30 -5.19
C TYR A 233 -1.74 22.07 -6.26
N ARG A 234 -1.46 21.84 -7.54
CA ARG A 234 -2.16 22.52 -8.65
C ARG A 234 -3.63 22.16 -8.74
N ILE A 235 -3.98 20.91 -8.48
CA ILE A 235 -5.37 20.44 -8.49
C ILE A 235 -6.06 20.54 -7.13
N ALA A 236 -5.46 21.23 -6.18
CA ALA A 236 -5.95 21.38 -4.80
C ALA A 236 -6.26 20.05 -4.10
N ALA A 237 -5.55 18.96 -4.46
CA ALA A 237 -5.67 17.70 -3.77
C ALA A 237 -5.35 17.87 -2.29
N ARG A 238 -6.00 17.10 -1.42
CA ARG A 238 -5.67 17.08 0.01
C ARG A 238 -4.27 16.50 0.22
N PRO A 239 -3.56 16.87 1.31
CA PRO A 239 -2.35 16.17 1.71
C PRO A 239 -2.62 14.66 1.82
N ALA A 240 -1.66 13.84 1.39
CA ALA A 240 -1.74 12.39 1.54
C ALA A 240 -1.82 12.00 3.03
N ASP A 241 -2.50 10.90 3.32
CA ASP A 241 -2.40 10.22 4.61
C ASP A 241 -1.27 9.18 4.48
N VAL A 242 -0.29 9.26 5.38
CA VAL A 242 0.90 8.39 5.33
C VAL A 242 0.77 7.27 6.34
N GLY A 243 1.08 6.04 5.93
CA GLY A 243 1.01 4.89 6.83
C GLY A 243 0.72 3.56 6.16
N GLY A 244 0.14 2.64 6.92
CA GLY A 244 -0.25 1.31 6.46
C GLY A 244 -1.31 0.69 7.35
N VAL A 245 -1.70 -0.54 7.03
CA VAL A 245 -2.70 -1.27 7.80
C VAL A 245 -2.11 -2.59 8.28
N ILE A 246 -2.24 -2.86 9.57
CA ILE A 246 -1.88 -4.14 10.19
C ILE A 246 -3.17 -4.88 10.50
N VAL A 247 -3.33 -6.10 9.98
CA VAL A 247 -4.48 -6.94 10.30
C VAL A 247 -4.01 -8.19 11.02
N THR A 248 -4.53 -8.44 12.20
CA THR A 248 -4.25 -9.65 12.97
C THR A 248 -5.47 -10.58 12.92
N ILE A 249 -5.27 -11.83 12.53
CA ILE A 249 -6.32 -12.82 12.38
C ILE A 249 -6.09 -13.94 13.39
N GLU A 250 -7.07 -14.15 14.24
CA GLU A 250 -7.09 -15.23 15.22
C GLU A 250 -8.49 -15.87 15.29
N ALA A 251 -8.56 -17.18 15.25
CA ALA A 251 -9.81 -17.94 15.37
C ALA A 251 -10.93 -17.47 14.41
N GLY A 252 -10.60 -17.13 13.17
CA GLY A 252 -11.57 -16.66 12.17
C GLY A 252 -12.05 -15.23 12.36
N ARG A 253 -11.39 -14.45 13.21
CA ARG A 253 -11.69 -13.03 13.45
C ARG A 253 -10.50 -12.16 13.07
N ALA A 254 -10.78 -11.04 12.42
CA ALA A 254 -9.77 -10.05 12.06
C ALA A 254 -9.88 -8.82 12.96
N ASP A 255 -8.74 -8.41 13.51
CA ASP A 255 -8.55 -7.11 14.15
C ASP A 255 -7.74 -6.23 13.20
N VAL A 256 -8.18 -5.00 12.98
CA VAL A 256 -7.62 -4.08 11.99
C VAL A 256 -7.10 -2.83 12.69
N ASP A 257 -5.80 -2.66 12.66
CA ASP A 257 -5.09 -1.49 13.16
C ASP A 257 -4.57 -0.63 11.99
N VAL A 258 -5.01 0.62 11.94
CA VAL A 258 -4.61 1.58 10.90
C VAL A 258 -3.59 2.54 11.49
N VAL A 259 -2.35 2.39 11.07
CA VAL A 259 -1.23 3.21 11.54
C VAL A 259 -1.07 4.41 10.61
N LEU A 260 -1.30 5.60 11.15
CA LEU A 260 -1.17 6.88 10.42
C LEU A 260 -0.09 7.75 11.03
N TYR A 261 0.81 8.25 10.19
CA TYR A 261 1.84 9.21 10.54
C TYR A 261 1.47 10.59 10.03
N LYS A 262 1.58 11.59 10.89
CA LYS A 262 1.27 12.99 10.54
C LYS A 262 2.57 13.77 10.45
N PRO A 263 2.91 14.32 9.26
CA PRO A 263 4.04 15.22 9.16
C PRO A 263 3.77 16.49 9.96
N GLU A 264 4.84 17.10 10.46
CA GLU A 264 4.76 18.44 11.08
C GLU A 264 4.18 19.44 10.08
N ARG A 265 3.35 20.34 10.56
CA ARG A 265 2.79 21.40 9.73
C ARG A 265 3.90 22.37 9.33
N THR A 266 3.81 22.87 8.10
CA THR A 266 4.63 23.99 7.67
C THR A 266 4.51 25.15 8.66
N ALA A 267 5.65 25.77 9.00
CA ALA A 267 5.67 26.93 9.89
C ALA A 267 4.71 28.02 9.40
N VAL A 268 3.97 28.59 10.32
CA VAL A 268 3.11 29.74 10.03
C VAL A 268 4.00 30.97 9.87
N TRP A 269 3.84 31.69 8.75
CA TRP A 269 4.48 33.00 8.60
C TRP A 269 3.78 34.02 9.51
N HIS A 270 4.57 34.72 10.28
CA HIS A 270 4.08 35.80 11.13
C HIS A 270 4.64 37.13 10.63
N GLU A 271 3.79 38.13 10.53
CA GLU A 271 4.21 39.51 10.31
C GLU A 271 5.08 39.99 11.49
N LYS A 272 6.22 40.63 11.18
CA LYS A 272 7.17 41.13 12.18
C LYS A 272 6.82 42.54 12.57
#